data_1168e7238123c7f6fcdeacad3a928f07
#
_entry.id   1168e7238123c7f6fcdeacad3a928f07
#
_cell.length_a   1.000
_cell.length_b   1.000
_cell.length_c   1.000
_cell.angle_alpha   90.00
_cell.angle_beta   90.00
_cell.angle_gamma   90.00
#
_symmetry.space_group_name_H-M   'P 1'
#
loop_
_entity.id
_entity.type
_entity.pdbx_description
1 polymer ?
#
loop_
_entity_poly.entity_id
_entity_poly.type
_entity_poly.pdbx_seq_one_letter_code
_entity_poly.pdbx_strand_id
1 'polypeptide(L)'
;MTGSALLNKPARSARRQALSSLAAAALLLSLPALAQKGAAPAASYEPQSGQAGKDVIWVPTPDELVTRMLQLGGVGKNDYVIDLGAGDGKIVIAAAKQFGARGHGIEYNPDMVAHATRRAKEAGVSDRARFEKADIFESDFSNADVITMYLLPTLNLKLRPTLMKLKPGTRLVTHAFNMGGWQPDETSRAGGANAYLWLVPANVSGQWQLSYPQGGKQLSQAMTVERQRYQFPEGTVVLGSADTSLRDARVIGDSVRFAFTGTDGVLRTFDGKVNGGRIDGQVSDGHKSEKFSATRKGEGTAIETVD
;
A
#
# COMPACT_ATOMS: atom_id res chain seq x y z
N MET A 1 -79.90 -22.20 -14.30
CA MET A 1 -80.79 -21.67 -15.37
C MET A 1 -79.90 -21.61 -16.60
N THR A 2 -79.96 -22.67 -17.36
CA THR A 2 -80.62 -22.73 -18.68
C THR A 2 -79.90 -21.87 -19.71
N GLY A 3 -79.38 -22.28 -20.83
CA GLY A 3 -79.60 -23.46 -21.67
C GLY A 3 -78.81 -23.15 -22.94
N SER A 4 -78.13 -24.12 -23.45
CA SER A 4 -78.57 -24.98 -24.57
C SER A 4 -78.59 -24.22 -25.91
N ALA A 5 -77.80 -24.66 -26.80
CA ALA A 5 -77.85 -25.71 -27.85
C ALA A 5 -77.90 -25.00 -29.21
N LEU A 6 -77.45 -25.42 -30.31
CA LEU A 6 -77.34 -26.63 -31.07
C LEU A 6 -76.77 -26.29 -32.46
N LEU A 7 -75.85 -27.08 -32.98
CA LEU A 7 -75.94 -27.85 -34.21
C LEU A 7 -76.25 -27.14 -35.55
N ASN A 8 -75.32 -27.20 -36.54
CA ASN A 8 -75.58 -28.13 -37.66
C ASN A 8 -74.41 -28.16 -38.67
N LYS A 9 -74.01 -29.36 -39.02
CA LYS A 9 -73.40 -29.79 -40.28
C LYS A 9 -74.55 -30.03 -41.29
N PRO A 10 -74.40 -30.17 -42.64
CA PRO A 10 -73.45 -31.04 -43.28
C PRO A 10 -73.00 -30.70 -44.76
N ALA A 11 -72.11 -31.54 -45.22
CA ALA A 11 -72.01 -32.34 -46.43
C ALA A 11 -71.46 -31.79 -47.75
N ARG A 12 -70.39 -32.45 -48.12
CA ARG A 12 -70.03 -33.15 -49.42
C ARG A 12 -70.31 -32.44 -50.74
N SER A 13 -69.25 -32.30 -51.57
CA SER A 13 -69.16 -33.14 -52.80
C SER A 13 -67.80 -33.00 -53.50
N ALA A 14 -67.39 -34.14 -54.04
CA ALA A 14 -66.16 -34.37 -54.84
C ALA A 14 -66.41 -34.06 -56.32
N ARG A 15 -65.32 -33.74 -57.02
CA ARG A 15 -64.98 -34.21 -58.38
C ARG A 15 -63.71 -33.52 -58.87
N ARG A 16 -62.66 -34.22 -58.97
CA ARG A 16 -61.96 -34.91 -60.10
C ARG A 16 -61.53 -33.99 -61.29
N GLN A 17 -60.22 -34.22 -61.59
CA GLN A 17 -59.55 -34.09 -62.90
C GLN A 17 -58.88 -32.71 -63.12
N ALA A 18 -57.69 -32.56 -63.65
CA ALA A 18 -56.82 -33.45 -64.43
C ALA A 18 -55.39 -32.95 -64.44
N LEU A 19 -54.48 -33.82 -64.78
CA LEU A 19 -53.06 -33.65 -65.05
C LEU A 19 -52.70 -32.48 -65.97
N SER A 20 -51.62 -31.74 -65.63
CA SER A 20 -50.61 -31.28 -66.57
C SER A 20 -49.28 -31.03 -65.93
N SER A 21 -48.32 -31.77 -66.33
CA SER A 21 -46.93 -31.77 -66.02
C SER A 21 -46.26 -30.47 -66.49
N LEU A 22 -45.55 -29.77 -65.63
CA LEU A 22 -44.48 -28.86 -66.07
C LEU A 22 -43.34 -29.00 -65.05
N ALA A 23 -42.26 -29.64 -65.56
CA ALA A 23 -40.98 -29.72 -64.83
C ALA A 23 -40.32 -28.32 -64.85
N ALA A 24 -40.21 -27.71 -63.65
CA ALA A 24 -39.36 -26.56 -63.47
C ALA A 24 -38.10 -27.02 -62.74
N ALA A 25 -36.98 -27.07 -63.45
CA ALA A 25 -35.66 -27.33 -62.92
C ALA A 25 -35.25 -26.20 -61.99
N ALA A 26 -35.23 -26.44 -60.70
CA ALA A 26 -34.66 -25.54 -59.75
C ALA A 26 -33.13 -25.71 -59.72
N LEU A 27 -32.43 -24.79 -60.40
CA LEU A 27 -30.99 -24.59 -60.28
C LEU A 27 -30.72 -24.10 -58.83
N LEU A 28 -30.30 -24.98 -57.93
CA LEU A 28 -29.73 -24.62 -56.66
C LEU A 28 -28.33 -24.02 -56.88
N LEU A 29 -28.25 -22.71 -56.97
CA LEU A 29 -27.00 -21.97 -56.84
C LEU A 29 -26.47 -22.18 -55.39
N SER A 30 -25.57 -23.14 -55.24
CA SER A 30 -24.76 -23.28 -54.02
C SER A 30 -23.79 -22.11 -53.96
N LEU A 31 -24.15 -21.06 -53.20
CA LEU A 31 -23.21 -20.02 -52.81
C LEU A 31 -22.18 -20.67 -51.86
N PRO A 32 -20.87 -20.52 -52.16
CA PRO A 32 -19.87 -20.96 -51.21
C PRO A 32 -20.04 -20.09 -49.95
N ALA A 33 -20.33 -20.72 -48.83
CA ALA A 33 -20.23 -20.09 -47.51
C ALA A 33 -18.77 -19.63 -47.33
N LEU A 34 -18.52 -18.35 -47.52
CA LEU A 34 -17.27 -17.72 -47.10
C LEU A 34 -17.23 -17.90 -45.57
N ALA A 35 -16.56 -18.98 -45.11
CA ALA A 35 -16.17 -19.13 -43.73
C ALA A 35 -15.38 -17.88 -43.37
N GLN A 36 -16.01 -16.95 -42.65
CA GLN A 36 -15.28 -15.89 -41.95
C GLN A 36 -14.23 -16.59 -41.10
N LYS A 37 -12.97 -16.55 -41.55
CA LYS A 37 -11.84 -16.81 -40.66
C LYS A 37 -12.04 -15.89 -39.46
N GLY A 38 -12.50 -16.43 -38.36
CA GLY A 38 -12.51 -15.72 -37.07
C GLY A 38 -11.13 -15.10 -36.91
N ALA A 39 -11.07 -13.79 -36.76
CA ALA A 39 -9.82 -13.10 -36.48
C ALA A 39 -9.19 -13.83 -35.31
N ALA A 40 -7.96 -14.31 -35.47
CA ALA A 40 -7.21 -14.86 -34.35
C ALA A 40 -7.27 -13.86 -33.19
N PRO A 41 -7.51 -14.29 -31.94
CA PRO A 41 -7.50 -13.37 -30.80
C PRO A 41 -6.22 -12.58 -30.89
N ALA A 42 -6.31 -11.24 -30.83
CA ALA A 42 -5.16 -10.37 -30.80
C ALA A 42 -4.22 -10.88 -29.70
N ALA A 43 -2.94 -11.05 -30.02
CA ALA A 43 -1.96 -11.51 -29.06
C ALA A 43 -2.06 -10.64 -27.79
N SER A 44 -2.22 -11.27 -26.63
CA SER A 44 -2.29 -10.55 -25.36
C SER A 44 -0.97 -9.80 -25.16
N TYR A 45 -1.05 -8.54 -24.72
CA TYR A 45 0.15 -7.78 -24.36
C TYR A 45 0.95 -8.53 -23.27
N GLU A 46 2.24 -8.72 -23.54
CA GLU A 46 3.20 -9.30 -22.61
C GLU A 46 4.36 -8.32 -22.42
N PRO A 47 4.65 -7.88 -21.18
CA PRO A 47 5.70 -6.91 -20.92
C PRO A 47 7.09 -7.50 -21.15
N GLN A 48 8.01 -6.68 -21.65
CA GLN A 48 9.40 -7.05 -21.85
C GLN A 48 10.30 -6.29 -20.87
N SER A 49 11.18 -7.01 -20.18
CA SER A 49 12.16 -6.38 -19.27
C SER A 49 13.01 -5.37 -20.04
N GLY A 50 13.15 -4.16 -19.48
CA GLY A 50 13.84 -3.05 -20.12
C GLY A 50 12.95 -2.18 -21.01
N GLN A 51 11.66 -2.50 -21.19
CA GLN A 51 10.76 -1.64 -21.95
C GLN A 51 10.59 -0.27 -21.26
N ALA A 52 10.36 0.77 -22.08
CA ALA A 52 10.15 2.12 -21.59
C ALA A 52 8.84 2.22 -20.79
N GLY A 53 8.92 2.81 -19.58
CA GLY A 53 7.79 3.33 -18.83
C GLY A 53 7.68 4.86 -18.98
N LYS A 54 6.88 5.51 -18.13
CA LYS A 54 6.75 6.97 -18.12
C LYS A 54 8.07 7.66 -17.70
N ASP A 55 8.60 7.28 -16.56
CA ASP A 55 9.77 7.92 -15.92
C ASP A 55 10.90 6.92 -15.66
N VAL A 56 10.65 5.62 -15.83
CA VAL A 56 11.61 4.53 -15.61
C VAL A 56 11.42 3.43 -16.66
N ILE A 57 12.48 2.66 -16.91
CA ILE A 57 12.33 1.38 -17.60
C ILE A 57 11.70 0.35 -16.67
N TRP A 58 10.84 -0.50 -17.20
CA TRP A 58 10.25 -1.58 -16.41
C TRP A 58 11.23 -2.75 -16.25
N VAL A 59 11.48 -3.14 -15.01
CA VAL A 59 12.26 -4.32 -14.64
C VAL A 59 11.48 -5.08 -13.55
N PRO A 60 11.18 -6.37 -13.74
CA PRO A 60 10.43 -7.12 -12.75
C PRO A 60 11.27 -7.40 -11.49
N THR A 61 10.67 -7.25 -10.32
CA THR A 61 11.27 -7.69 -9.05
C THR A 61 11.32 -9.21 -9.01
N PRO A 62 12.45 -9.85 -8.60
CA PRO A 62 12.53 -11.30 -8.40
C PRO A 62 11.49 -11.80 -7.39
N ASP A 63 10.91 -12.97 -7.61
CA ASP A 63 9.81 -13.51 -6.77
C ASP A 63 10.23 -13.71 -5.32
N GLU A 64 11.47 -14.16 -5.10
CA GLU A 64 12.05 -14.29 -3.76
C GLU A 64 12.10 -12.94 -3.03
N LEU A 65 12.50 -11.87 -3.74
CA LEU A 65 12.55 -10.53 -3.17
C LEU A 65 11.15 -9.98 -2.92
N VAL A 66 10.17 -10.23 -3.81
CA VAL A 66 8.76 -9.86 -3.58
C VAL A 66 8.26 -10.44 -2.25
N THR A 67 8.46 -11.74 -2.05
CA THR A 67 8.07 -12.40 -0.79
C THR A 67 8.80 -11.77 0.39
N ARG A 68 10.10 -11.51 0.26
CA ARG A 68 10.90 -10.89 1.32
C ARG A 68 10.48 -9.45 1.62
N MET A 69 10.14 -8.63 0.62
CA MET A 69 9.63 -7.27 0.80
C MET A 69 8.31 -7.27 1.60
N LEU A 70 7.39 -8.18 1.28
CA LEU A 70 6.12 -8.29 1.99
C LEU A 70 6.30 -8.79 3.43
N GLN A 71 7.22 -9.72 3.67
CA GLN A 71 7.62 -10.15 5.03
C GLN A 71 8.27 -9.02 5.82
N LEU A 72 9.21 -8.29 5.21
CA LEU A 72 9.90 -7.15 5.82
C LEU A 72 8.90 -6.05 6.20
N GLY A 73 7.92 -5.77 5.33
CA GLY A 73 6.81 -4.88 5.61
C GLY A 73 5.80 -5.43 6.63
N GLY A 74 5.97 -6.66 7.14
CA GLY A 74 5.06 -7.28 8.10
C GLY A 74 3.62 -7.38 7.57
N VAL A 75 3.47 -7.64 6.25
CA VAL A 75 2.15 -7.69 5.61
C VAL A 75 1.31 -8.81 6.17
N GLY A 76 0.08 -8.52 6.55
CA GLY A 76 -0.90 -9.46 7.04
C GLY A 76 -2.28 -9.30 6.40
N LYS A 77 -3.21 -10.20 6.74
CA LYS A 77 -4.54 -10.30 6.11
C LYS A 77 -5.42 -9.06 6.22
N ASN A 78 -5.15 -8.21 7.20
CA ASN A 78 -5.93 -6.99 7.44
C ASN A 78 -5.33 -5.76 6.76
N ASP A 79 -4.13 -5.88 6.20
CA ASP A 79 -3.42 -4.76 5.59
C ASP A 79 -3.98 -4.39 4.22
N TYR A 80 -3.86 -3.11 3.92
CA TYR A 80 -4.04 -2.56 2.59
C TYR A 80 -2.68 -2.17 2.01
N VAL A 81 -2.22 -2.95 1.03
CA VAL A 81 -0.94 -2.76 0.35
C VAL A 81 -1.16 -1.92 -0.90
N ILE A 82 -0.43 -0.83 -1.06
CA ILE A 82 -0.41 -0.04 -2.29
C ILE A 82 0.98 -0.14 -2.92
N ASP A 83 1.03 -0.52 -4.21
CA ASP A 83 2.26 -0.62 -4.97
C ASP A 83 2.36 0.53 -5.97
N LEU A 84 3.36 1.40 -5.79
CA LEU A 84 3.57 2.59 -6.63
C LEU A 84 4.48 2.24 -7.80
N GLY A 85 3.91 2.24 -9.01
CA GLY A 85 4.55 1.71 -10.22
C GLY A 85 4.42 0.19 -10.30
N ALA A 86 3.18 -0.30 -10.21
CA ALA A 86 2.89 -1.71 -9.99
C ALA A 86 3.34 -2.65 -11.13
N GLY A 87 3.62 -2.11 -12.32
CA GLY A 87 4.06 -2.88 -13.46
C GLY A 87 3.14 -4.06 -13.78
N ASP A 88 3.71 -5.27 -13.79
CA ASP A 88 2.99 -6.53 -14.04
C ASP A 88 2.10 -7.00 -12.88
N GLY A 89 2.00 -6.22 -11.80
CA GLY A 89 1.15 -6.48 -10.64
C GLY A 89 1.68 -7.53 -9.66
N LYS A 90 2.90 -7.99 -9.85
CA LYS A 90 3.49 -9.12 -9.11
C LYS A 90 3.41 -8.95 -7.58
N ILE A 91 3.77 -7.78 -7.06
CA ILE A 91 3.81 -7.51 -5.60
C ILE A 91 2.39 -7.54 -5.03
N VAL A 92 1.44 -6.86 -5.67
CA VAL A 92 0.03 -6.81 -5.25
C VAL A 92 -0.62 -8.20 -5.27
N ILE A 93 -0.37 -8.96 -6.34
CA ILE A 93 -0.86 -10.34 -6.47
C ILE A 93 -0.28 -11.23 -5.37
N ALA A 94 1.02 -11.11 -5.10
CA ALA A 94 1.68 -11.86 -4.03
C ALA A 94 1.13 -11.48 -2.64
N ALA A 95 0.91 -10.19 -2.36
CA ALA A 95 0.30 -9.72 -1.12
C ALA A 95 -1.08 -10.35 -0.90
N ALA A 96 -1.92 -10.39 -1.94
CA ALA A 96 -3.24 -11.00 -1.87
C ALA A 96 -3.17 -12.54 -1.70
N LYS A 97 -2.33 -13.21 -2.50
CA LYS A 97 -2.28 -14.68 -2.56
C LYS A 97 -1.57 -15.31 -1.37
N GLN A 98 -0.44 -14.75 -0.95
CA GLN A 98 0.41 -15.35 0.08
C GLN A 98 0.08 -14.85 1.49
N PHE A 99 -0.37 -13.58 1.61
CA PHE A 99 -0.61 -12.94 2.91
C PHE A 99 -2.08 -12.65 3.20
N GLY A 100 -2.97 -12.84 2.20
CA GLY A 100 -4.40 -12.57 2.33
C GLY A 100 -4.74 -11.09 2.42
N ALA A 101 -3.79 -10.21 2.17
CA ALA A 101 -3.95 -8.76 2.19
C ALA A 101 -4.85 -8.26 1.05
N ARG A 102 -5.41 -7.06 1.19
CA ARG A 102 -5.96 -6.32 0.07
C ARG A 102 -4.84 -5.51 -0.58
N GLY A 103 -4.84 -5.44 -1.91
CA GLY A 103 -3.80 -4.72 -2.62
C GLY A 103 -4.33 -3.86 -3.76
N HIS A 104 -3.63 -2.76 -4.02
CA HIS A 104 -3.91 -1.84 -5.11
C HIS A 104 -2.60 -1.47 -5.80
N GLY A 105 -2.50 -1.75 -7.08
CA GLY A 105 -1.38 -1.33 -7.93
C GLY A 105 -1.74 -0.06 -8.69
N ILE A 106 -0.92 0.97 -8.53
CA ILE A 106 -1.01 2.21 -9.29
C ILE A 106 0.06 2.13 -10.39
N GLU A 107 -0.38 2.21 -11.65
CA GLU A 107 0.50 2.05 -12.81
C GLU A 107 0.10 3.04 -13.91
N TYR A 108 1.07 3.68 -14.54
CA TYR A 108 0.79 4.68 -15.57
C TYR A 108 0.46 4.07 -16.93
N ASN A 109 1.06 2.92 -17.27
CA ASN A 109 0.88 2.25 -18.56
C ASN A 109 -0.43 1.43 -18.57
N PRO A 110 -1.42 1.76 -19.41
CA PRO A 110 -2.70 1.05 -19.47
C PRO A 110 -2.57 -0.43 -19.88
N ASP A 111 -1.60 -0.78 -20.72
CA ASP A 111 -1.39 -2.17 -21.14
C ASP A 111 -0.85 -3.03 -19.98
N MET A 112 0.02 -2.45 -19.15
CA MET A 112 0.49 -3.07 -17.90
C MET A 112 -0.65 -3.27 -16.91
N VAL A 113 -1.53 -2.26 -16.75
CA VAL A 113 -2.74 -2.38 -15.91
C VAL A 113 -3.64 -3.51 -16.38
N ALA A 114 -3.89 -3.59 -17.69
CA ALA A 114 -4.69 -4.67 -18.28
C ALA A 114 -4.03 -6.04 -18.07
N HIS A 115 -2.71 -6.12 -18.26
CA HIS A 115 -1.91 -7.34 -18.02
C HIS A 115 -1.95 -7.75 -16.54
N ALA A 116 -1.68 -6.85 -15.60
CA ALA A 116 -1.74 -7.12 -14.16
C ALA A 116 -3.13 -7.59 -13.71
N THR A 117 -4.19 -6.97 -14.27
CA THR A 117 -5.58 -7.36 -14.00
C THR A 117 -5.88 -8.78 -14.47
N ARG A 118 -5.41 -9.17 -15.67
CA ARG A 118 -5.54 -10.58 -16.15
C ARG A 118 -4.80 -11.53 -15.22
N ARG A 119 -3.56 -11.22 -14.85
CA ARG A 119 -2.77 -12.05 -13.92
C ARG A 119 -3.43 -12.22 -12.56
N ALA A 120 -4.06 -11.18 -12.01
CA ALA A 120 -4.81 -11.29 -10.76
C ALA A 120 -6.01 -12.22 -10.88
N LYS A 121 -6.71 -12.20 -12.03
CA LYS A 121 -7.80 -13.12 -12.33
C LYS A 121 -7.31 -14.56 -12.45
N GLU A 122 -6.24 -14.79 -13.17
CA GLU A 122 -5.60 -16.11 -13.33
C GLU A 122 -5.09 -16.67 -12.01
N ALA A 123 -4.58 -15.78 -11.13
CA ALA A 123 -4.14 -16.14 -9.78
C ALA A 123 -5.31 -16.36 -8.79
N GLY A 124 -6.56 -16.06 -9.18
CA GLY A 124 -7.75 -16.22 -8.34
C GLY A 124 -7.85 -15.20 -7.19
N VAL A 125 -7.30 -13.99 -7.37
CA VAL A 125 -7.25 -12.96 -6.32
C VAL A 125 -7.88 -11.61 -6.72
N SER A 126 -8.70 -11.58 -7.77
CA SER A 126 -9.34 -10.35 -8.27
C SER A 126 -10.26 -9.66 -7.25
N ASP A 127 -10.70 -10.38 -6.22
CA ASP A 127 -11.48 -9.84 -5.11
C ASP A 127 -10.64 -9.00 -4.13
N ARG A 128 -9.31 -9.16 -4.15
CA ARG A 128 -8.35 -8.50 -3.25
C ARG A 128 -7.28 -7.70 -3.93
N ALA A 129 -6.95 -8.01 -5.18
CA ALA A 129 -5.92 -7.34 -5.97
C ALA A 129 -6.57 -6.55 -7.11
N ARG A 130 -6.44 -5.23 -7.08
CA ARG A 130 -6.91 -4.34 -8.13
C ARG A 130 -5.78 -3.49 -8.68
N PHE A 131 -5.94 -3.02 -9.92
CA PHE A 131 -4.96 -2.18 -10.60
C PHE A 131 -5.67 -1.00 -11.24
N GLU A 132 -5.01 0.16 -11.21
CA GLU A 132 -5.54 1.41 -11.72
C GLU A 132 -4.49 2.11 -12.58
N LYS A 133 -4.95 2.65 -13.75
CA LYS A 133 -4.13 3.53 -14.55
C LYS A 133 -4.15 4.93 -13.92
N ALA A 134 -3.05 5.29 -13.25
CA ALA A 134 -2.92 6.61 -12.65
C ALA A 134 -1.45 7.04 -12.55
N ASP A 135 -1.24 8.33 -12.28
CA ASP A 135 0.08 8.89 -11.96
C ASP A 135 0.31 8.79 -10.44
N ILE A 136 1.40 8.18 -10.02
CA ILE A 136 1.76 8.02 -8.60
C ILE A 136 1.96 9.37 -7.89
N PHE A 137 2.26 10.44 -8.62
CA PHE A 137 2.45 11.78 -8.06
C PHE A 137 1.14 12.56 -7.86
N GLU A 138 0.04 12.09 -8.48
CA GLU A 138 -1.29 12.70 -8.40
C GLU A 138 -2.28 11.80 -7.63
N SER A 139 -1.87 10.59 -7.27
CA SER A 139 -2.73 9.61 -6.62
C SER A 139 -2.78 9.79 -5.11
N ASP A 140 -3.94 9.49 -4.52
CA ASP A 140 -4.10 9.40 -3.06
C ASP A 140 -3.84 7.97 -2.58
N PHE A 141 -2.81 7.80 -1.80
CA PHE A 141 -2.45 6.55 -1.13
C PHE A 141 -2.37 6.69 0.40
N SER A 142 -3.03 7.70 0.94
CA SER A 142 -3.03 8.03 2.39
C SER A 142 -3.65 6.95 3.28
N ASN A 143 -4.47 6.08 2.70
CA ASN A 143 -5.13 4.98 3.39
C ASN A 143 -4.33 3.66 3.41
N ALA A 144 -3.12 3.65 2.84
CA ALA A 144 -2.26 2.47 2.85
C ALA A 144 -1.77 2.11 4.26
N ASP A 145 -1.71 0.83 4.56
CA ASP A 145 -0.97 0.30 5.71
C ASP A 145 0.48 -0.01 5.32
N VAL A 146 0.67 -0.46 4.08
CA VAL A 146 1.99 -0.74 3.49
C VAL A 146 2.06 -0.15 2.09
N ILE A 147 3.15 0.55 1.78
CA ILE A 147 3.48 0.99 0.43
C ILE A 147 4.71 0.25 -0.05
N THR A 148 4.64 -0.31 -1.25
CA THR A 148 5.78 -0.91 -1.94
C THR A 148 6.18 -0.08 -3.15
N MET A 149 7.48 -0.07 -3.46
CA MET A 149 8.04 0.71 -4.57
C MET A 149 9.28 0.02 -5.17
N TYR A 150 9.35 0.02 -6.50
CA TYR A 150 10.61 -0.23 -7.22
C TYR A 150 10.82 0.89 -8.22
N LEU A 151 11.25 2.05 -7.73
CA LEU A 151 11.41 3.28 -8.49
C LEU A 151 12.87 3.76 -8.41
N LEU A 152 13.28 4.61 -9.35
CA LEU A 152 14.59 5.24 -9.32
C LEU A 152 14.75 6.15 -8.07
N PRO A 153 15.99 6.36 -7.59
CA PRO A 153 16.26 7.22 -6.43
C PRO A 153 15.62 8.60 -6.55
N THR A 154 15.67 9.21 -7.73
CA THR A 154 15.07 10.53 -7.99
C THR A 154 13.56 10.57 -7.78
N LEU A 155 12.86 9.48 -8.11
CA LEU A 155 11.41 9.38 -7.89
C LEU A 155 11.07 9.12 -6.43
N ASN A 156 11.87 8.30 -5.73
CA ASN A 156 11.75 8.12 -4.29
C ASN A 156 11.89 9.45 -3.55
N LEU A 157 12.90 10.27 -3.92
CA LEU A 157 13.10 11.60 -3.33
C LEU A 157 11.94 12.56 -3.65
N LYS A 158 11.38 12.48 -4.86
CA LYS A 158 10.22 13.29 -5.23
C LYS A 158 8.94 12.89 -4.47
N LEU A 159 8.76 11.59 -4.18
CA LEU A 159 7.63 11.08 -3.38
C LEU A 159 7.78 11.32 -1.88
N ARG A 160 9.02 11.38 -1.37
CA ARG A 160 9.34 11.45 0.06
C ARG A 160 8.54 12.50 0.85
N PRO A 161 8.34 13.75 0.37
CA PRO A 161 7.52 14.73 1.10
C PRO A 161 6.06 14.31 1.28
N THR A 162 5.49 13.56 0.32
CA THR A 162 4.14 13.01 0.42
C THR A 162 4.10 11.81 1.35
N LEU A 163 5.08 10.91 1.25
CA LEU A 163 5.22 9.73 2.11
C LEU A 163 5.39 10.12 3.59
N MET A 164 6.12 11.19 3.89
CA MET A 164 6.29 11.70 5.25
C MET A 164 5.01 12.25 5.89
N LYS A 165 3.97 12.54 5.10
CA LYS A 165 2.67 13.01 5.59
C LYS A 165 1.69 11.87 5.90
N LEU A 166 2.05 10.64 5.59
CA LEU A 166 1.22 9.47 5.90
C LEU A 166 1.12 9.28 7.41
N LYS A 167 0.15 8.48 7.81
CA LYS A 167 -0.07 8.22 9.25
C LYS A 167 1.19 7.56 9.85
N PRO A 168 1.58 7.94 11.07
CA PRO A 168 2.68 7.28 11.78
C PRO A 168 2.50 5.76 11.83
N GLY A 169 3.57 5.02 11.54
CA GLY A 169 3.54 3.56 11.46
C GLY A 169 3.17 3.00 10.09
N THR A 170 2.81 3.83 9.09
CA THR A 170 2.73 3.35 7.70
C THR A 170 4.09 2.80 7.29
N ARG A 171 4.09 1.59 6.73
CA ARG A 171 5.30 0.84 6.37
C ARG A 171 5.61 1.07 4.89
N LEU A 172 6.82 1.57 4.60
CA LEU A 172 7.29 1.82 3.24
C LEU A 172 8.38 0.82 2.93
N VAL A 173 8.23 0.04 1.87
CA VAL A 173 9.19 -0.98 1.47
C VAL A 173 9.66 -0.74 0.05
N THR A 174 10.97 -0.57 -0.14
CA THR A 174 11.54 -0.38 -1.47
C THR A 174 12.41 -1.54 -1.90
N HIS A 175 12.43 -1.80 -3.20
CA HIS A 175 13.43 -2.64 -3.85
C HIS A 175 14.62 -1.78 -4.26
N ALA A 176 15.83 -2.20 -3.90
CA ALA A 176 17.15 -1.70 -4.28
C ALA A 176 17.50 -0.27 -3.89
N PHE A 177 16.57 0.68 -3.95
CA PHE A 177 16.87 2.10 -3.81
C PHE A 177 16.35 2.69 -2.50
N ASN A 178 17.17 3.55 -1.89
CA ASN A 178 16.87 4.25 -0.65
C ASN A 178 16.11 5.58 -0.86
N MET A 179 15.90 6.33 0.21
CA MET A 179 15.21 7.62 0.23
C MET A 179 16.15 8.79 0.63
N GLY A 180 17.40 8.76 0.12
CA GLY A 180 18.39 9.82 0.41
C GLY A 180 18.75 9.86 1.89
N GLY A 181 18.67 11.03 2.53
CA GLY A 181 19.01 11.23 3.94
C GLY A 181 18.09 10.52 4.93
N TRP A 182 16.92 10.03 4.51
CA TRP A 182 16.06 9.22 5.39
C TRP A 182 16.60 7.80 5.49
N GLN A 183 17.21 7.47 6.63
CA GLN A 183 17.79 6.15 6.87
C GLN A 183 16.69 5.09 7.01
N PRO A 184 16.85 3.87 6.43
CA PRO A 184 15.91 2.79 6.65
C PRO A 184 15.94 2.31 8.11
N ASP A 185 14.79 1.87 8.60
CA ASP A 185 14.65 1.26 9.93
C ASP A 185 15.14 -0.19 9.90
N GLU A 186 14.99 -0.87 8.76
CA GLU A 186 15.48 -2.24 8.54
C GLU A 186 15.91 -2.45 7.09
N THR A 187 16.89 -3.33 6.90
CA THR A 187 17.38 -3.75 5.57
C THR A 187 17.39 -5.26 5.48
N SER A 188 17.00 -5.78 4.33
CA SER A 188 17.03 -7.20 4.05
C SER A 188 17.54 -7.47 2.64
N ARG A 189 17.95 -8.72 2.34
CA ARG A 189 18.42 -9.12 1.02
C ARG A 189 17.82 -10.46 0.63
N ALA A 190 17.36 -10.56 -0.62
CA ALA A 190 16.92 -11.79 -1.24
C ALA A 190 16.99 -11.65 -2.77
N GLY A 191 17.07 -12.75 -3.51
CA GLY A 191 17.10 -12.72 -4.98
C GLY A 191 18.21 -11.86 -5.58
N GLY A 192 19.33 -11.69 -4.85
CA GLY A 192 20.48 -10.89 -5.29
C GLY A 192 20.34 -9.37 -5.09
N ALA A 193 19.21 -8.88 -4.56
CA ALA A 193 18.95 -7.46 -4.36
C ALA A 193 18.56 -7.12 -2.91
N ASN A 194 18.65 -5.83 -2.56
CA ASN A 194 18.28 -5.34 -1.24
C ASN A 194 16.81 -4.90 -1.23
N ALA A 195 16.18 -5.06 -0.06
CA ALA A 195 14.93 -4.40 0.30
C ALA A 195 15.15 -3.56 1.55
N TYR A 196 14.50 -2.40 1.61
CA TYR A 196 14.60 -1.46 2.71
C TYR A 196 13.22 -1.18 3.28
N LEU A 197 13.13 -1.05 4.60
CA LEU A 197 11.90 -0.69 5.31
C LEU A 197 12.09 0.66 6.02
N TRP A 198 11.08 1.50 5.90
CA TRP A 198 10.88 2.68 6.74
C TRP A 198 9.49 2.63 7.38
N LEU A 199 9.42 3.06 8.63
CA LEU A 199 8.15 3.33 9.29
C LEU A 199 7.98 4.84 9.38
N VAL A 200 6.91 5.35 8.80
CA VAL A 200 6.62 6.80 8.86
C VAL A 200 6.60 7.24 10.32
N PRO A 201 7.50 8.15 10.76
CA PRO A 201 7.62 8.50 12.15
C PRO A 201 6.52 9.46 12.59
N ALA A 202 6.08 9.33 13.85
CA ALA A 202 5.27 10.36 14.48
C ALA A 202 6.08 11.66 14.63
N ASN A 203 5.41 12.79 14.49
CA ASN A 203 6.02 14.08 14.78
C ASN A 203 5.99 14.34 16.30
N VAL A 204 7.18 14.41 16.91
CA VAL A 204 7.34 14.69 18.35
C VAL A 204 7.96 16.08 18.60
N SER A 205 8.18 16.90 17.58
CA SER A 205 8.71 18.26 17.74
C SER A 205 7.79 19.15 18.58
N GLY A 206 8.34 20.18 19.22
CA GLY A 206 7.62 21.12 20.06
C GLY A 206 7.79 20.91 21.54
N GLN A 207 6.95 21.60 22.33
CA GLN A 207 7.03 21.60 23.79
C GLN A 207 6.12 20.53 24.41
N TRP A 208 6.63 19.87 25.46
CA TRP A 208 5.94 18.81 26.18
C TRP A 208 6.06 19.00 27.69
N GLN A 209 5.03 18.60 28.40
CA GLN A 209 5.08 18.42 29.86
C GLN A 209 5.30 16.94 30.14
N LEU A 210 6.53 16.59 30.50
CA LEU A 210 6.94 15.21 30.82
C LEU A 210 6.68 14.93 32.30
N SER A 211 6.00 13.84 32.62
CA SER A 211 5.67 13.40 33.95
C SER A 211 6.18 11.98 34.19
N TYR A 212 7.06 11.80 35.20
CA TYR A 212 7.68 10.51 35.51
C TYR A 212 8.06 10.39 37.00
N PRO A 213 8.13 9.17 37.56
CA PRO A 213 8.54 8.97 38.94
C PRO A 213 10.07 9.05 39.10
N GLN A 214 10.51 9.69 40.18
CA GLN A 214 11.91 9.73 40.66
C GLN A 214 11.95 9.75 42.16
N GLY A 215 12.66 8.79 42.76
CA GLY A 215 12.81 8.73 44.24
C GLY A 215 11.48 8.63 45.00
N GLY A 216 10.49 7.94 44.43
CA GLY A 216 9.15 7.79 45.02
C GLY A 216 8.23 9.02 44.87
N LYS A 217 8.67 10.07 44.16
CA LYS A 217 7.89 11.27 43.86
C LYS A 217 7.61 11.36 42.39
N GLN A 218 6.45 11.89 42.05
CA GLN A 218 6.12 12.20 40.64
C GLN A 218 6.72 13.56 40.28
N LEU A 219 7.64 13.58 39.33
CA LEU A 219 8.21 14.81 38.78
C LEU A 219 7.40 15.25 37.55
N SER A 220 7.43 16.55 37.28
CA SER A 220 6.81 17.17 36.12
C SER A 220 7.81 18.18 35.56
N GLN A 221 8.36 17.89 34.38
CA GLN A 221 9.44 18.66 33.74
C GLN A 221 9.01 19.16 32.36
N ALA A 222 9.48 20.36 31.99
CA ALA A 222 9.37 20.83 30.64
C ALA A 222 10.39 20.09 29.77
N MET A 223 9.92 19.54 28.64
CA MET A 223 10.74 18.94 27.60
C MET A 223 10.48 19.69 26.31
N THR A 224 11.51 20.05 25.59
CA THR A 224 11.40 20.66 24.25
C THR A 224 12.12 19.79 23.26
N VAL A 225 11.42 19.38 22.20
CA VAL A 225 12.03 18.81 21.00
C VAL A 225 12.16 19.93 19.99
N GLU A 226 13.34 20.52 19.89
CA GLU A 226 13.61 21.71 19.09
C GLU A 226 13.52 21.39 17.60
N ARG A 227 13.96 20.16 17.24
CA ARG A 227 14.06 19.70 15.85
C ARG A 227 13.83 18.21 15.76
N GLN A 228 13.20 17.77 14.68
CA GLN A 228 13.14 16.37 14.30
C GLN A 228 13.54 16.18 12.85
N ARG A 229 14.67 15.51 12.61
CA ARG A 229 15.12 15.11 11.27
C ARG A 229 14.73 13.67 11.04
N TYR A 230 13.72 13.44 10.20
CA TYR A 230 13.14 12.11 9.98
C TYR A 230 12.77 11.42 11.31
N GLN A 231 13.42 10.28 11.62
CA GLN A 231 13.23 9.53 12.86
C GLN A 231 14.11 9.99 14.05
N PHE A 232 14.89 11.05 13.88
CA PHE A 232 15.86 11.52 14.89
C PHE A 232 15.43 12.86 15.48
N PRO A 233 14.76 12.87 16.64
CA PRO A 233 14.46 14.09 17.37
C PRO A 233 15.70 14.55 18.16
N GLU A 234 15.87 15.87 18.25
CA GLU A 234 16.85 16.55 19.09
C GLU A 234 16.12 17.50 20.03
N GLY A 235 16.48 17.46 21.31
CA GLY A 235 15.74 18.22 22.31
C GLY A 235 16.39 18.24 23.67
N THR A 236 15.76 18.93 24.60
CA THR A 236 16.20 19.14 25.97
C THR A 236 15.09 18.92 26.99
N VAL A 237 15.47 18.62 28.21
CA VAL A 237 14.60 18.58 29.41
C VAL A 237 15.13 19.53 30.43
N VAL A 238 14.26 20.38 30.99
CA VAL A 238 14.60 21.34 32.06
C VAL A 238 14.64 20.62 33.41
N LEU A 239 15.81 20.60 34.03
CA LEU A 239 16.05 19.99 35.35
C LEU A 239 16.44 21.05 36.39
N GLY A 240 15.46 21.67 37.02
CA GLY A 240 15.70 22.80 37.96
C GLY A 240 16.16 24.04 37.22
N SER A 241 17.42 24.45 37.41
CA SER A 241 18.04 25.62 36.75
C SER A 241 18.90 25.26 35.53
N ALA A 242 18.96 24.00 35.12
CA ALA A 242 19.80 23.52 34.04
C ALA A 242 19.00 22.68 33.03
N ASP A 243 19.41 22.68 31.79
CA ASP A 243 18.87 21.84 30.73
C ASP A 243 19.78 20.64 30.52
N THR A 244 19.18 19.51 30.18
CA THR A 244 19.89 18.30 29.76
C THR A 244 19.39 17.87 28.37
N SER A 245 20.31 17.48 27.49
CA SER A 245 19.96 17.04 26.15
C SER A 245 19.37 15.63 26.18
N LEU A 246 18.41 15.39 25.29
CA LEU A 246 17.94 14.03 24.99
C LEU A 246 19.07 13.22 24.34
N ARG A 247 19.26 11.99 24.80
CA ARG A 247 20.24 11.03 24.28
C ARG A 247 19.52 9.91 23.56
N ASP A 248 20.14 9.39 22.50
CA ASP A 248 19.66 8.22 21.73
C ASP A 248 18.18 8.35 21.32
N ALA A 249 17.75 9.60 21.09
CA ALA A 249 16.37 9.88 20.77
C ALA A 249 16.03 9.39 19.38
N ARG A 250 14.98 8.58 19.27
CA ARG A 250 14.52 7.99 18.01
C ARG A 250 13.02 7.78 18.00
N VAL A 251 12.40 7.97 16.83
CA VAL A 251 10.99 7.68 16.56
C VAL A 251 10.90 6.62 15.46
N ILE A 252 10.26 5.51 15.75
CA ILE A 252 10.00 4.41 14.79
C ILE A 252 8.50 4.21 14.73
N GLY A 253 7.87 4.66 13.62
CA GLY A 253 6.42 4.71 13.54
C GLY A 253 5.83 5.61 14.64
N ASP A 254 4.95 5.06 15.44
CA ASP A 254 4.36 5.72 16.63
C ASP A 254 5.16 5.54 17.91
N SER A 255 6.26 4.80 17.88
CA SER A 255 7.09 4.55 19.06
C SER A 255 8.19 5.60 19.17
N VAL A 256 8.37 6.16 20.36
CA VAL A 256 9.46 7.08 20.67
C VAL A 256 10.31 6.53 21.81
N ARG A 257 11.62 6.62 21.63
CA ARG A 257 12.62 6.33 22.67
C ARG A 257 13.52 7.53 22.84
N PHE A 258 13.88 7.84 24.09
CA PHE A 258 14.90 8.82 24.45
C PHE A 258 15.45 8.53 25.84
N ALA A 259 16.59 9.12 26.20
CA ALA A 259 17.17 9.01 27.52
C ALA A 259 17.74 10.37 27.96
N PHE A 260 17.82 10.55 29.28
CA PHE A 260 18.59 11.64 29.91
C PHE A 260 18.99 11.28 31.32
N THR A 261 20.00 12.00 31.86
CA THR A 261 20.43 11.84 33.27
C THR A 261 19.65 12.81 34.15
N GLY A 262 18.95 12.31 35.15
CA GLY A 262 18.18 13.10 36.09
C GLY A 262 19.06 13.88 37.11
N THR A 263 18.42 14.69 37.96
CA THR A 263 19.11 15.48 39.02
C THR A 263 19.79 14.62 40.08
N ASP A 264 19.41 13.35 40.17
CA ASP A 264 20.03 12.34 41.06
C ASP A 264 21.22 11.61 40.40
N GLY A 265 21.66 12.05 39.20
CA GLY A 265 22.76 11.44 38.47
C GLY A 265 22.42 10.11 37.79
N VAL A 266 21.18 9.66 37.85
CA VAL A 266 20.73 8.39 37.25
C VAL A 266 20.29 8.57 35.81
N LEU A 267 20.85 7.78 34.88
CA LEU A 267 20.39 7.71 33.51
C LEU A 267 19.03 7.00 33.45
N ARG A 268 18.07 7.65 32.83
CA ARG A 268 16.74 7.07 32.59
C ARG A 268 16.46 6.95 31.08
N THR A 269 15.94 5.81 30.72
CA THR A 269 15.47 5.54 29.36
C THR A 269 13.94 5.54 29.33
N PHE A 270 13.37 6.26 28.40
CA PHE A 270 11.95 6.40 28.19
C PHE A 270 11.58 5.70 26.88
N ASP A 271 10.65 4.75 26.95
CA ASP A 271 10.08 4.06 25.80
C ASP A 271 8.57 4.28 25.81
N GLY A 272 8.03 4.95 24.79
CA GLY A 272 6.62 5.33 24.76
C GLY A 272 5.98 5.24 23.39
N LYS A 273 4.66 5.39 23.38
CA LYS A 273 3.82 5.49 22.20
C LYS A 273 3.26 6.90 22.07
N VAL A 274 3.38 7.45 20.88
CA VAL A 274 2.87 8.77 20.51
C VAL A 274 1.45 8.61 19.97
N ASN A 275 0.52 9.30 20.59
CA ASN A 275 -0.87 9.39 20.12
C ASN A 275 -1.28 10.87 20.09
N GLY A 276 -1.11 11.51 18.94
CA GLY A 276 -1.36 12.94 18.76
C GLY A 276 -0.53 13.80 19.74
N GLY A 277 -1.20 14.52 20.61
CA GLY A 277 -0.57 15.37 21.64
C GLY A 277 -0.15 14.66 22.93
N ARG A 278 -0.10 13.33 22.95
CA ARG A 278 0.23 12.55 24.13
C ARG A 278 1.27 11.47 23.86
N ILE A 279 2.16 11.24 24.80
CA ILE A 279 3.07 10.11 24.85
C ILE A 279 2.81 9.38 26.16
N ASP A 280 2.57 8.08 26.11
CA ASP A 280 2.46 7.21 27.27
C ASP A 280 3.44 6.05 27.13
N GLY A 281 4.08 5.65 28.24
CA GLY A 281 5.08 4.59 28.16
C GLY A 281 5.69 4.20 29.50
N GLN A 282 6.89 3.63 29.40
CA GLN A 282 7.69 3.18 30.52
C GLN A 282 8.99 3.96 30.60
N VAL A 283 9.37 4.35 31.82
CA VAL A 283 10.70 4.88 32.13
C VAL A 283 11.45 3.85 32.95
N SER A 284 12.70 3.57 32.59
CA SER A 284 13.58 2.65 33.30
C SER A 284 14.85 3.36 33.77
N ASP A 285 15.28 3.09 35.02
CA ASP A 285 16.56 3.49 35.59
C ASP A 285 17.63 2.39 35.50
N GLY A 286 17.34 1.31 34.77
CA GLY A 286 18.19 0.13 34.68
C GLY A 286 17.88 -0.96 35.71
N HIS A 287 17.15 -0.66 36.78
CA HIS A 287 16.75 -1.60 37.80
C HIS A 287 15.25 -1.84 37.83
N LYS A 288 14.46 -0.80 37.69
CA LYS A 288 13.00 -0.87 37.67
C LYS A 288 12.45 -0.10 36.45
N SER A 289 11.21 -0.44 36.10
CA SER A 289 10.45 0.24 35.08
C SER A 289 9.13 0.73 35.64
N GLU A 290 8.81 2.00 35.43
CA GLU A 290 7.62 2.68 35.92
C GLU A 290 6.92 3.45 34.80
N LYS A 291 5.64 3.78 34.96
CA LYS A 291 4.90 4.53 33.95
C LYS A 291 5.36 5.99 33.84
N PHE A 292 5.47 6.50 32.66
CA PHE A 292 5.57 7.94 32.37
C PHE A 292 4.51 8.39 31.40
N SER A 293 4.30 9.69 31.35
CA SER A 293 3.50 10.32 30.30
C SER A 293 4.10 11.67 29.91
N ALA A 294 3.85 12.10 28.68
CA ALA A 294 4.11 13.47 28.26
C ALA A 294 2.91 14.04 27.53
N THR A 295 2.59 15.29 27.77
CA THR A 295 1.49 16.02 27.13
C THR A 295 2.05 17.20 26.37
N ARG A 296 1.71 17.32 25.09
CA ARG A 296 2.17 18.42 24.21
C ARG A 296 1.58 19.75 24.65
N LYS A 297 2.40 20.79 24.62
CA LYS A 297 2.05 22.18 24.91
C LYS A 297 2.21 23.00 23.63
N GLY A 298 1.17 23.16 22.86
CA GLY A 298 1.20 23.87 21.58
C GLY A 298 1.54 22.97 20.39
N GLU A 299 1.65 23.58 19.20
CA GLU A 299 1.97 22.89 17.96
C GLU A 299 3.49 22.68 17.83
N GLY A 300 3.89 21.60 17.22
CA GLY A 300 5.28 21.33 16.85
C GLY A 300 5.58 21.82 15.44
N THR A 301 6.86 21.92 15.12
CA THR A 301 7.35 22.18 13.75
C THR A 301 7.20 20.94 12.88
N ALA A 302 7.23 21.09 11.56
CA ALA A 302 7.25 19.97 10.65
C ALA A 302 8.55 19.15 10.81
N ILE A 303 8.48 17.85 10.51
CA ILE A 303 9.67 16.98 10.42
C ILE A 303 10.56 17.50 9.29
N GLU A 304 11.85 17.70 9.59
CA GLU A 304 12.83 18.12 8.60
C GLU A 304 13.20 16.97 7.67
N THR A 305 13.14 17.25 6.37
CA THR A 305 13.51 16.32 5.29
C THR A 305 14.67 16.92 4.49
N VAL A 306 15.88 16.81 5.01
CA VAL A 306 17.10 17.29 4.33
C VAL A 306 17.83 16.16 3.61
N ASP A 307 18.44 16.50 2.46
CA ASP A 307 19.27 15.59 1.67
C ASP A 307 20.73 15.59 2.14
#